data_10c2ee1e5887b6a4f529c456cdf19218
#
_entry.id   10c2ee1e5887b6a4f529c456cdf19218
#
_cell.length_a   1.000
_cell.length_b   1.000
_cell.length_c   1.000
_cell.angle_alpha   90.00
_cell.angle_beta   90.00
_cell.angle_gamma   90.00
#
_symmetry.space_group_name_H-M   'P 1'
#
loop_
_entity.id
_entity.type
_entity.pdbx_description
1 polymer ?
#
loop_
_entity_poly.entity_id
_entity_poly.type
_entity_poly.pdbx_seq_one_letter_code
_entity_poly.pdbx_strand_id
1 'polypeptide(L)'
;MTYKSDLIQRFDERGYIHQSTNIEGLDDAATQKIIPTYIGFDCTADSLHVGSLVQIMMLRILQQTGHKPIVLMGGGTTKVGDPSGKDTARPLLSDQDIEHNKQGIKSVFEKYLTFGDGPTDAVMADNADWLDGLAYVRFLRDYGPHFSINRMMGMESVKARLEREQPLSFLEFNYAILQAYDFLELRRRYGCLLQMGGSDQWGNIVSGIDLTRRVDAQEIFGLTSPL
;
A
#
# COMPACT_ATOMS: atom_id res chain seq x y z
N MET A 1 19.64 -17.03 6.66
CA MET A 1 19.46 -17.55 5.27
C MET A 1 20.22 -16.61 4.34
N THR A 2 20.83 -17.12 3.28
CA THR A 2 21.50 -16.24 2.29
C THR A 2 20.50 -16.05 1.15
N TYR A 3 19.96 -14.84 1.01
CA TYR A 3 19.09 -14.50 -0.10
C TYR A 3 19.89 -14.37 -1.41
N LYS A 4 19.23 -14.50 -2.55
CA LYS A 4 19.84 -14.49 -3.88
C LYS A 4 19.89 -13.08 -4.49
N SER A 5 18.79 -12.31 -4.30
CA SER A 5 18.64 -10.97 -4.85
C SER A 5 19.29 -9.92 -3.95
N ASP A 6 19.90 -8.91 -4.57
CA ASP A 6 20.47 -7.75 -3.86
C ASP A 6 19.37 -6.99 -3.06
N LEU A 7 18.13 -6.97 -3.58
CA LEU A 7 17.01 -6.33 -2.92
C LEU A 7 16.74 -6.96 -1.55
N ILE A 8 16.53 -8.27 -1.51
CA ILE A 8 16.13 -8.95 -0.26
C ILE A 8 17.32 -9.01 0.71
N GLN A 9 18.55 -9.18 0.21
CA GLN A 9 19.76 -9.09 1.04
C GLN A 9 19.83 -7.75 1.76
N ARG A 10 19.67 -6.63 1.05
CA ARG A 10 19.72 -5.28 1.65
C ARG A 10 18.56 -5.01 2.60
N PHE A 11 17.38 -5.57 2.34
CA PHE A 11 16.26 -5.45 3.28
C PHE A 11 16.52 -6.23 4.56
N ASP A 12 17.07 -7.43 4.47
CA ASP A 12 17.44 -8.26 5.63
C ASP A 12 18.54 -7.60 6.47
N GLU A 13 19.63 -7.15 5.84
CA GLU A 13 20.75 -6.46 6.49
C GLU A 13 20.31 -5.21 7.27
N ARG A 14 19.25 -4.55 6.83
CA ARG A 14 18.70 -3.33 7.47
C ARG A 14 17.56 -3.61 8.43
N GLY A 15 17.17 -4.87 8.60
CA GLY A 15 16.05 -5.25 9.46
C GLY A 15 14.69 -4.78 8.93
N TYR A 16 14.52 -4.66 7.62
CA TYR A 16 13.27 -4.19 7.00
C TYR A 16 12.28 -5.32 6.72
N ILE A 17 12.63 -6.57 7.00
CA ILE A 17 11.76 -7.73 6.81
C ILE A 17 11.12 -8.10 8.15
N HIS A 18 9.83 -7.76 8.32
CA HIS A 18 9.03 -8.20 9.47
C HIS A 18 8.16 -9.42 9.11
N GLN A 19 7.34 -9.29 8.06
CA GLN A 19 6.50 -10.38 7.54
C GLN A 19 6.52 -10.35 6.00
N SER A 20 6.44 -11.51 5.39
CA SER A 20 6.26 -11.66 3.94
C SER A 20 5.30 -12.80 3.65
N THR A 21 4.50 -12.66 2.59
CA THR A 21 3.60 -13.73 2.13
C THR A 21 4.34 -14.90 1.51
N ASN A 22 5.45 -14.65 0.83
CA ASN A 22 6.32 -15.65 0.22
C ASN A 22 7.69 -15.01 -0.06
N ILE A 23 8.60 -15.02 0.92
CA ILE A 23 9.91 -14.38 0.77
C ILE A 23 10.80 -15.08 -0.26
N GLU A 24 10.73 -16.40 -0.34
CA GLU A 24 11.55 -17.19 -1.27
C GLU A 24 11.11 -16.93 -2.72
N GLY A 25 9.80 -16.93 -2.97
CA GLY A 25 9.25 -16.62 -4.30
C GLY A 25 9.54 -15.17 -4.72
N LEU A 26 9.50 -14.22 -3.78
CA LEU A 26 9.86 -12.83 -4.05
C LEU A 26 11.36 -12.69 -4.36
N ASP A 27 12.22 -13.36 -3.59
CA ASP A 27 13.67 -13.38 -3.80
C ASP A 27 14.03 -13.94 -5.18
N ASP A 28 13.43 -15.09 -5.55
CA ASP A 28 13.60 -15.68 -6.88
C ASP A 28 13.11 -14.75 -8.00
N ALA A 29 11.95 -14.13 -7.83
CA ALA A 29 11.42 -13.18 -8.82
C ALA A 29 12.32 -11.95 -8.99
N ALA A 30 12.86 -11.43 -7.89
CA ALA A 30 13.74 -10.25 -7.90
C ALA A 30 15.10 -10.50 -8.57
N THR A 31 15.55 -11.76 -8.68
CA THR A 31 16.75 -12.09 -9.48
C THR A 31 16.47 -12.18 -10.98
N GLN A 32 15.21 -12.41 -11.36
CA GLN A 32 14.86 -12.75 -12.76
C GLN A 32 14.28 -11.57 -13.54
N LYS A 33 13.66 -10.60 -12.84
CA LYS A 33 12.93 -9.50 -13.48
C LYS A 33 12.87 -8.26 -12.60
N ILE A 34 12.57 -7.12 -13.22
CA ILE A 34 12.22 -5.90 -12.50
C ILE A 34 10.90 -6.15 -11.74
N ILE A 35 10.87 -5.81 -10.46
CA ILE A 35 9.69 -5.91 -9.61
C ILE A 35 9.09 -4.51 -9.43
N PRO A 36 7.99 -4.16 -10.13
CA PRO A 36 7.23 -2.96 -9.81
C PRO A 36 6.58 -3.13 -8.45
N THR A 37 6.86 -2.19 -7.54
CA THR A 37 6.50 -2.29 -6.12
C THR A 37 5.90 -0.99 -5.64
N TYR A 38 4.83 -1.05 -4.87
CA TYR A 38 4.23 0.15 -4.32
C TYR A 38 4.21 0.22 -2.80
N ILE A 39 4.20 1.45 -2.32
CA ILE A 39 3.79 1.84 -0.97
C ILE A 39 2.78 2.98 -1.11
N GLY A 40 1.67 2.91 -0.35
CA GLY A 40 0.65 3.94 -0.31
C GLY A 40 0.91 4.98 0.79
N PHE A 41 0.58 6.22 0.50
CA PHE A 41 0.70 7.35 1.43
C PHE A 41 -0.56 8.20 1.36
N ASP A 42 -1.33 8.19 2.45
CA ASP A 42 -2.48 9.07 2.59
C ASP A 42 -2.04 10.54 2.72
N CYS A 43 -2.75 11.41 2.03
CA CYS A 43 -2.43 12.83 1.89
C CYS A 43 -3.01 13.66 3.06
N THR A 44 -2.74 13.25 4.29
CA THR A 44 -3.30 13.86 5.51
C THR A 44 -2.57 15.10 6.01
N ALA A 45 -1.40 15.40 5.45
CA ALA A 45 -0.59 16.59 5.71
C ALA A 45 0.27 16.90 4.48
N ASP A 46 0.80 18.12 4.39
CA ASP A 46 1.65 18.60 3.30
C ASP A 46 3.10 18.09 3.36
N SER A 47 3.43 17.30 4.39
CA SER A 47 4.76 16.72 4.59
C SER A 47 4.67 15.36 5.27
N LEU A 48 5.77 14.59 5.19
CA LEU A 48 5.90 13.29 5.81
C LEU A 48 6.78 13.39 7.07
N HIS A 49 6.33 12.74 8.14
CA HIS A 49 7.09 12.69 9.39
C HIS A 49 8.18 11.59 9.36
N VAL A 50 9.06 11.59 10.37
CA VAL A 50 10.20 10.66 10.45
C VAL A 50 9.79 9.17 10.39
N GLY A 51 8.60 8.80 10.87
CA GLY A 51 8.09 7.43 10.76
C GLY A 51 7.88 6.97 9.32
N SER A 52 7.61 7.89 8.40
CA SER A 52 7.49 7.57 6.97
C SER A 52 8.85 7.34 6.29
N LEU A 53 9.97 7.74 6.94
CA LEU A 53 11.30 7.64 6.33
C LEU A 53 11.70 6.19 6.08
N VAL A 54 11.31 5.25 6.92
CA VAL A 54 11.56 3.81 6.71
C VAL A 54 10.97 3.37 5.37
N GLN A 55 9.71 3.72 5.11
CA GLN A 55 9.00 3.37 3.88
C GLN A 55 9.62 4.04 2.64
N ILE A 56 10.03 5.30 2.76
CA ILE A 56 10.76 6.02 1.70
C ILE A 56 12.09 5.32 1.40
N MET A 57 12.83 4.92 2.43
CA MET A 57 14.12 4.25 2.26
C MET A 57 13.98 2.85 1.66
N MET A 58 12.88 2.13 1.94
CA MET A 58 12.59 0.87 1.27
C MET A 58 12.38 1.07 -0.24
N LEU A 59 11.61 2.08 -0.65
CA LEU A 59 11.44 2.43 -2.08
C LEU A 59 12.77 2.88 -2.72
N ARG A 60 13.61 3.62 -1.98
CA ARG A 60 14.93 4.03 -2.46
C ARG A 60 15.86 2.83 -2.69
N ILE A 61 15.91 1.89 -1.75
CA ILE A 61 16.70 0.65 -1.90
C ILE A 61 16.17 -0.17 -3.06
N LEU A 62 14.85 -0.31 -3.19
CA LEU A 62 14.21 -0.98 -4.30
C LEU A 62 14.70 -0.39 -5.65
N GLN A 63 14.72 0.93 -5.79
CA GLN A 63 15.23 1.58 -7.01
C GLN A 63 16.72 1.34 -7.22
N GLN A 64 17.53 1.45 -6.16
CA GLN A 64 18.98 1.24 -6.21
C GLN A 64 19.38 -0.19 -6.56
N THR A 65 18.50 -1.15 -6.30
CA THR A 65 18.68 -2.57 -6.64
C THR A 65 18.07 -2.95 -8.01
N GLY A 66 17.70 -1.94 -8.81
CA GLY A 66 17.25 -2.14 -10.19
C GLY A 66 15.78 -2.50 -10.35
N HIS A 67 14.94 -2.17 -9.38
CA HIS A 67 13.50 -2.39 -9.44
C HIS A 67 12.72 -1.08 -9.56
N LYS A 68 11.40 -1.15 -9.82
CA LYS A 68 10.56 0.00 -10.13
C LYS A 68 9.70 0.43 -8.94
N PRO A 69 9.99 1.57 -8.28
CA PRO A 69 9.12 2.11 -7.24
C PRO A 69 7.85 2.72 -7.82
N ILE A 70 6.74 2.49 -7.15
CA ILE A 70 5.47 3.18 -7.37
C ILE A 70 5.09 3.85 -6.05
N VAL A 71 5.07 5.16 -6.02
CA VAL A 71 4.55 5.94 -4.90
C VAL A 71 3.05 6.13 -5.15
N LEU A 72 2.21 5.48 -4.35
CA LEU A 72 0.77 5.64 -4.46
C LEU A 72 0.30 6.76 -3.54
N MET A 73 -0.17 7.84 -4.12
CA MET A 73 -0.84 8.92 -3.38
C MET A 73 -2.27 8.50 -3.08
N GLY A 74 -2.64 8.57 -1.81
CA GLY A 74 -3.98 8.23 -1.34
C GLY A 74 -5.00 9.35 -1.56
N GLY A 75 -5.10 9.95 -2.74
CA GLY A 75 -6.06 11.04 -3.01
C GLY A 75 -7.51 10.62 -2.77
N GLY A 76 -7.88 9.40 -3.14
CA GLY A 76 -9.19 8.83 -2.87
C GLY A 76 -9.33 8.29 -1.44
N THR A 77 -8.34 7.51 -0.97
CA THR A 77 -8.40 6.89 0.37
C THR A 77 -8.28 7.89 1.51
N THR A 78 -7.63 9.04 1.32
CA THR A 78 -7.59 10.12 2.32
C THR A 78 -9.01 10.66 2.64
N LYS A 79 -9.93 10.60 1.69
CA LYS A 79 -11.34 10.98 1.90
C LYS A 79 -12.08 10.02 2.84
N VAL A 80 -11.53 8.83 3.05
CA VAL A 80 -12.10 7.76 3.89
C VAL A 80 -11.42 7.68 5.25
N GLY A 81 -10.10 7.65 5.27
CA GLY A 81 -9.25 7.57 6.45
C GLY A 81 -8.94 6.14 6.91
N ASP A 82 -7.65 5.81 6.94
CA ASP A 82 -7.14 4.53 7.44
C ASP A 82 -7.34 4.42 8.96
N PRO A 83 -8.06 3.39 9.46
CA PRO A 83 -8.22 3.13 10.89
C PRO A 83 -6.98 2.54 11.54
N SER A 84 -5.99 2.05 10.78
CA SER A 84 -4.80 1.37 11.28
C SER A 84 -3.98 2.28 12.20
N GLY A 85 -3.63 1.78 13.39
CA GLY A 85 -2.83 2.51 14.38
C GLY A 85 -3.46 3.78 14.95
N LYS A 86 -4.79 3.96 14.83
CA LYS A 86 -5.53 5.13 15.31
C LYS A 86 -6.69 4.74 16.21
N ASP A 87 -6.88 5.51 17.28
CA ASP A 87 -7.97 5.34 18.24
C ASP A 87 -9.21 6.21 17.92
N THR A 88 -9.06 7.19 17.03
CA THR A 88 -10.13 8.12 16.61
C THR A 88 -10.20 8.26 15.11
N ALA A 89 -11.41 8.56 14.60
CA ALA A 89 -11.60 8.86 13.18
C ALA A 89 -10.75 10.06 12.74
N ARG A 90 -10.22 10.01 11.51
CA ARG A 90 -9.48 11.14 10.93
C ARG A 90 -10.43 12.27 10.54
N PRO A 91 -10.01 13.53 10.66
CA PRO A 91 -10.76 14.65 10.10
C PRO A 91 -10.94 14.47 8.59
N LEU A 92 -12.15 14.76 8.10
CA LEU A 92 -12.42 14.80 6.66
C LEU A 92 -11.78 16.05 6.07
N LEU A 93 -10.88 15.88 5.13
CA LEU A 93 -10.21 16.95 4.40
C LEU A 93 -11.00 17.31 3.14
N SER A 94 -10.92 18.58 2.73
CA SER A 94 -11.46 19.00 1.42
C SER A 94 -10.57 18.49 0.28
N ASP A 95 -11.13 18.41 -0.94
CA ASP A 95 -10.35 18.06 -2.13
C ASP A 95 -9.19 19.04 -2.37
N GLN A 96 -9.35 20.31 -1.99
CA GLN A 96 -8.29 21.34 -2.10
C GLN A 96 -7.14 21.07 -1.11
N ASP A 97 -7.46 20.68 0.14
CA ASP A 97 -6.45 20.34 1.13
C ASP A 97 -5.67 19.09 0.69
N ILE A 98 -6.38 18.08 0.18
CA ILE A 98 -5.76 16.83 -0.33
C ILE A 98 -4.81 17.15 -1.48
N GLU A 99 -5.23 17.99 -2.44
CA GLU A 99 -4.38 18.35 -3.57
C GLU A 99 -3.15 19.16 -3.13
N HIS A 100 -3.31 20.09 -2.18
CA HIS A 100 -2.19 20.81 -1.58
C HIS A 100 -1.20 19.84 -0.90
N ASN A 101 -1.70 18.92 -0.11
CA ASN A 101 -0.89 17.93 0.60
C ASN A 101 -0.13 17.02 -0.37
N LYS A 102 -0.76 16.59 -1.47
CA LYS A 102 -0.11 15.78 -2.51
C LYS A 102 1.14 16.47 -3.06
N GLN A 103 1.07 17.77 -3.34
CA GLN A 103 2.20 18.53 -3.87
C GLN A 103 3.36 18.58 -2.86
N GLY A 104 3.05 18.80 -1.58
CA GLY A 104 4.03 18.75 -0.50
C GLY A 104 4.72 17.39 -0.40
N ILE A 105 3.95 16.31 -0.34
CA ILE A 105 4.45 14.93 -0.28
C ILE A 105 5.31 14.60 -1.52
N LYS A 106 4.87 14.98 -2.72
CA LYS A 106 5.63 14.78 -3.96
C LYS A 106 7.03 15.38 -3.85
N SER A 107 7.14 16.61 -3.36
CA SER A 107 8.42 17.29 -3.18
C SER A 107 9.38 16.57 -2.22
N VAL A 108 8.85 15.80 -1.28
CA VAL A 108 9.67 14.95 -0.40
C VAL A 108 10.24 13.77 -1.18
N PHE A 109 9.42 13.06 -1.95
CA PHE A 109 9.87 11.90 -2.72
C PHE A 109 10.90 12.24 -3.80
N GLU A 110 10.80 13.40 -4.44
CA GLU A 110 11.76 13.88 -5.44
C GLU A 110 13.18 14.02 -4.91
N LYS A 111 13.36 14.09 -3.58
CA LYS A 111 14.69 14.11 -2.93
C LYS A 111 15.32 12.72 -2.80
N TYR A 112 14.53 11.66 -2.87
CA TYR A 112 14.96 10.29 -2.58
C TYR A 112 14.89 9.35 -3.77
N LEU A 113 13.99 9.62 -4.72
CA LEU A 113 13.73 8.78 -5.89
C LEU A 113 13.95 9.55 -7.17
N THR A 114 14.42 8.84 -8.20
CA THR A 114 14.48 9.36 -9.57
C THR A 114 13.19 8.98 -10.27
N PHE A 115 12.42 9.99 -10.68
CA PHE A 115 11.19 9.83 -11.45
C PHE A 115 11.46 9.98 -12.93
N GLY A 116 10.75 9.23 -13.78
CA GLY A 116 10.89 9.29 -15.23
C GLY A 116 10.22 8.12 -15.94
N ASP A 117 10.60 7.94 -17.21
CA ASP A 117 10.00 6.92 -18.10
C ASP A 117 10.87 5.66 -18.23
N GLY A 118 12.02 5.62 -17.58
CA GLY A 118 12.90 4.47 -17.58
C GLY A 118 12.32 3.26 -16.86
N PRO A 119 12.85 2.05 -17.11
CA PRO A 119 12.30 0.81 -16.60
C PRO A 119 12.34 0.72 -15.06
N THR A 120 13.27 1.42 -14.43
CA THR A 120 13.45 1.48 -12.96
C THR A 120 13.15 2.85 -12.37
N ASP A 121 12.78 3.82 -13.22
CA ASP A 121 12.36 5.13 -12.73
C ASP A 121 11.08 5.02 -11.93
N ALA A 122 11.00 5.79 -10.85
CA ALA A 122 9.82 5.82 -10.00
C ALA A 122 8.62 6.41 -10.73
N VAL A 123 7.45 5.90 -10.39
CA VAL A 123 6.16 6.43 -10.85
C VAL A 123 5.39 6.95 -9.65
N MET A 124 4.72 8.08 -9.82
CA MET A 124 3.73 8.58 -8.85
C MET A 124 2.35 8.34 -9.41
N ALA A 125 1.54 7.54 -8.70
CA ALA A 125 0.15 7.24 -9.03
C ALA A 125 -0.76 7.84 -7.96
N ASP A 126 -2.00 8.13 -8.32
CA ASP A 126 -3.02 8.61 -7.40
C ASP A 126 -4.23 7.67 -7.45
N ASN A 127 -4.66 7.15 -6.30
CA ASN A 127 -5.80 6.25 -6.29
C ASN A 127 -7.15 6.95 -6.51
N ALA A 128 -7.21 8.28 -6.43
CA ALA A 128 -8.38 9.04 -6.87
C ALA A 128 -8.72 8.77 -8.36
N ASP A 129 -7.73 8.48 -9.20
CA ASP A 129 -7.90 8.20 -10.64
C ASP A 129 -8.82 7.00 -10.93
N TRP A 130 -8.98 6.09 -9.98
CA TRP A 130 -9.86 4.93 -10.11
C TRP A 130 -10.92 4.81 -9.01
N LEU A 131 -10.71 5.42 -7.85
CA LEU A 131 -11.66 5.33 -6.75
C LEU A 131 -12.81 6.33 -6.90
N ASP A 132 -12.54 7.56 -7.32
CA ASP A 132 -13.56 8.63 -7.40
C ASP A 132 -14.66 8.32 -8.44
N GLY A 133 -14.33 7.58 -9.48
CA GLY A 133 -15.26 7.16 -10.53
C GLY A 133 -16.04 5.87 -10.25
N LEU A 134 -15.85 5.21 -9.09
CA LEU A 134 -16.50 3.94 -8.81
C LEU A 134 -18.01 4.06 -8.60
N ALA A 135 -18.78 3.34 -9.41
CA ALA A 135 -20.21 3.18 -9.19
C ALA A 135 -20.43 2.21 -8.01
N TYR A 136 -20.87 2.73 -6.86
CA TYR A 136 -20.93 2.02 -5.58
C TYR A 136 -21.60 0.64 -5.66
N VAL A 137 -22.80 0.55 -6.24
CA VAL A 137 -23.54 -0.73 -6.32
C VAL A 137 -22.82 -1.73 -7.22
N ARG A 138 -22.25 -1.26 -8.34
CA ARG A 138 -21.45 -2.11 -9.22
C ARG A 138 -20.18 -2.61 -8.53
N PHE A 139 -19.48 -1.73 -7.84
CA PHE A 139 -18.29 -2.09 -7.06
C PHE A 139 -18.60 -3.15 -6.00
N LEU A 140 -19.69 -2.97 -5.23
CA LEU A 140 -20.13 -3.97 -4.25
C LEU A 140 -20.47 -5.31 -4.87
N ARG A 141 -21.14 -5.30 -6.03
CA ARG A 141 -21.52 -6.52 -6.75
C ARG A 141 -20.31 -7.28 -7.26
N ASP A 142 -19.35 -6.56 -7.85
CA ASP A 142 -18.21 -7.16 -8.55
C ASP A 142 -17.11 -7.61 -7.57
N TYR A 143 -16.87 -6.84 -6.51
CA TYR A 143 -15.78 -7.09 -5.57
C TYR A 143 -16.22 -7.49 -4.16
N GLY A 144 -17.37 -7.05 -3.69
CA GLY A 144 -17.88 -7.36 -2.34
C GLY A 144 -17.93 -8.85 -1.99
N PRO A 145 -18.30 -9.78 -2.91
CA PRO A 145 -18.29 -11.22 -2.62
C PRO A 145 -16.92 -11.80 -2.28
N HIS A 146 -15.84 -11.10 -2.59
CA HIS A 146 -14.47 -11.54 -2.29
C HIS A 146 -14.04 -11.21 -0.85
N PHE A 147 -14.81 -10.39 -0.13
CA PHE A 147 -14.53 -9.99 1.26
C PHE A 147 -15.49 -10.67 2.23
N SER A 148 -14.93 -11.28 3.27
CA SER A 148 -15.72 -11.86 4.36
C SER A 148 -15.77 -10.89 5.55
N ILE A 149 -16.96 -10.52 5.97
CA ILE A 149 -17.16 -9.67 7.16
C ILE A 149 -16.46 -10.28 8.39
N ASN A 150 -16.60 -11.60 8.62
CA ASN A 150 -15.96 -12.26 9.75
C ASN A 150 -14.42 -12.11 9.72
N ARG A 151 -13.82 -12.18 8.53
CA ARG A 151 -12.38 -11.98 8.38
C ARG A 151 -11.98 -10.53 8.59
N MET A 152 -12.74 -9.58 8.06
CA MET A 152 -12.51 -8.15 8.25
C MET A 152 -12.63 -7.75 9.72
N MET A 153 -13.61 -8.30 10.45
CA MET A 153 -13.76 -8.11 11.90
C MET A 153 -12.58 -8.67 12.70
N GLY A 154 -11.87 -9.68 12.17
CA GLY A 154 -10.66 -10.25 12.76
C GLY A 154 -9.37 -9.49 12.44
N MET A 155 -9.38 -8.47 11.58
CA MET A 155 -8.22 -7.63 11.30
C MET A 155 -7.82 -6.86 12.55
N GLU A 156 -6.51 -6.77 12.83
CA GLU A 156 -6.01 -6.21 14.09
C GLU A 156 -6.50 -4.78 14.34
N SER A 157 -6.50 -3.93 13.31
CA SER A 157 -7.00 -2.55 13.39
C SER A 157 -8.48 -2.48 13.76
N VAL A 158 -9.32 -3.37 13.21
CA VAL A 158 -10.76 -3.44 13.51
C VAL A 158 -10.98 -4.05 14.89
N LYS A 159 -10.35 -5.20 15.17
CA LYS A 159 -10.46 -5.92 16.42
C LYS A 159 -10.08 -5.05 17.62
N ALA A 160 -8.93 -4.36 17.54
CA ALA A 160 -8.46 -3.48 18.61
C ALA A 160 -9.47 -2.35 18.93
N ARG A 161 -10.11 -1.76 17.92
CA ARG A 161 -11.14 -0.73 18.10
C ARG A 161 -12.39 -1.29 18.78
N LEU A 162 -12.84 -2.46 18.37
CA LEU A 162 -14.02 -3.13 18.95
C LEU A 162 -13.78 -3.58 20.39
N GLU A 163 -12.62 -4.17 20.70
CA GLU A 163 -12.25 -4.60 22.05
C GLU A 163 -12.12 -3.42 23.03
N ARG A 164 -11.75 -2.23 22.53
CA ARG A 164 -11.68 -1.00 23.32
C ARG A 164 -13.01 -0.22 23.34
N GLU A 165 -14.07 -0.78 22.77
CA GLU A 165 -15.38 -0.11 22.63
C GLU A 165 -15.30 1.26 21.95
N GLN A 166 -14.32 1.44 21.07
CA GLN A 166 -14.12 2.67 20.30
C GLN A 166 -14.97 2.66 19.03
N PRO A 167 -15.57 3.79 18.64
CA PRO A 167 -16.41 3.84 17.46
C PRO A 167 -15.57 3.56 16.20
N LEU A 168 -16.09 2.69 15.33
CA LEU A 168 -15.58 2.42 14.00
C LEU A 168 -16.72 2.70 13.02
N SER A 169 -16.52 3.71 12.17
CA SER A 169 -17.54 4.06 11.18
C SER A 169 -17.57 3.04 10.04
N PHE A 170 -18.71 2.94 9.35
CA PHE A 170 -18.80 2.15 8.12
C PHE A 170 -17.81 2.63 7.05
N LEU A 171 -17.55 3.93 7.00
CA LEU A 171 -16.57 4.53 6.10
C LEU A 171 -15.18 3.96 6.36
N GLU A 172 -14.67 4.04 7.59
CA GLU A 172 -13.35 3.50 7.99
C GLU A 172 -13.27 1.99 7.77
N PHE A 173 -14.36 1.25 8.05
CA PHE A 173 -14.41 -0.20 7.84
C PHE A 173 -14.21 -0.60 6.37
N ASN A 174 -14.64 0.24 5.43
CA ASN A 174 -14.44 0.00 3.99
C ASN A 174 -13.01 0.31 3.51
N TYR A 175 -12.17 0.97 4.31
CA TYR A 175 -10.82 1.34 3.89
C TYR A 175 -10.01 0.14 3.37
N ALA A 176 -10.03 -0.98 4.09
CA ALA A 176 -9.33 -2.20 3.69
C ALA A 176 -9.77 -2.74 2.31
N ILE A 177 -11.05 -2.55 1.95
CA ILE A 177 -11.57 -2.95 0.63
C ILE A 177 -11.01 -2.05 -0.46
N LEU A 178 -10.95 -0.74 -0.22
CA LEU A 178 -10.40 0.23 -1.17
C LEU A 178 -8.91 0.03 -1.40
N GLN A 179 -8.14 -0.17 -0.33
CA GLN A 179 -6.71 -0.47 -0.44
C GLN A 179 -6.44 -1.82 -1.14
N ALA A 180 -7.30 -2.82 -0.93
CA ALA A 180 -7.20 -4.07 -1.66
C ALA A 180 -7.46 -3.87 -3.17
N TYR A 181 -8.40 -3.01 -3.51
CA TYR A 181 -8.69 -2.63 -4.90
C TYR A 181 -7.54 -1.82 -5.52
N ASP A 182 -6.87 -0.97 -4.75
CA ASP A 182 -5.66 -0.26 -5.21
C ASP A 182 -4.59 -1.25 -5.72
N PHE A 183 -4.33 -2.33 -4.98
CA PHE A 183 -3.34 -3.31 -5.41
C PHE A 183 -3.74 -3.98 -6.73
N LEU A 184 -5.02 -4.35 -6.89
CA LEU A 184 -5.56 -4.91 -8.13
C LEU A 184 -5.40 -3.93 -9.31
N GLU A 185 -5.76 -2.65 -9.13
CA GLU A 185 -5.61 -1.63 -10.17
C GLU A 185 -4.15 -1.33 -10.50
N LEU A 186 -3.27 -1.25 -9.49
CA LEU A 186 -1.84 -1.09 -9.70
C LEU A 186 -1.23 -2.31 -10.43
N ARG A 187 -1.71 -3.52 -10.13
CA ARG A 187 -1.32 -4.71 -10.90
C ARG A 187 -1.71 -4.60 -12.36
N ARG A 188 -2.94 -4.17 -12.64
CA ARG A 188 -3.48 -4.04 -14.00
C ARG A 188 -2.82 -2.91 -14.79
N ARG A 189 -2.60 -1.75 -14.17
CA ARG A 189 -2.10 -0.53 -14.83
C ARG A 189 -0.57 -0.49 -14.95
N TYR A 190 0.13 -0.94 -13.93
CA TYR A 190 1.58 -0.79 -13.80
C TYR A 190 2.34 -2.12 -13.70
N GLY A 191 1.65 -3.26 -13.77
CA GLY A 191 2.26 -4.57 -13.58
C GLY A 191 2.79 -4.81 -12.16
N CYS A 192 2.27 -4.06 -11.16
CA CYS A 192 2.73 -4.12 -9.78
C CYS A 192 2.73 -5.55 -9.24
N LEU A 193 3.82 -5.97 -8.60
CA LEU A 193 4.02 -7.34 -8.10
C LEU A 193 4.17 -7.40 -6.58
N LEU A 194 4.55 -6.32 -5.94
CA LEU A 194 4.80 -6.27 -4.50
C LEU A 194 4.14 -5.05 -3.88
N GLN A 195 3.41 -5.27 -2.79
CA GLN A 195 3.01 -4.21 -1.87
C GLN A 195 3.90 -4.25 -0.64
N MET A 196 4.43 -3.10 -0.24
CA MET A 196 5.15 -2.95 1.02
C MET A 196 4.43 -1.96 1.94
N GLY A 197 4.71 -2.06 3.24
CA GLY A 197 4.16 -1.16 4.27
C GLY A 197 4.74 -1.44 5.65
N GLY A 198 4.28 -0.72 6.67
CA GLY A 198 4.55 -1.04 8.06
C GLY A 198 3.81 -2.30 8.52
N SER A 199 4.20 -2.86 9.66
CA SER A 199 3.57 -4.09 10.18
C SER A 199 2.07 -3.92 10.48
N ASP A 200 1.62 -2.70 10.78
CA ASP A 200 0.22 -2.33 10.95
C ASP A 200 -0.62 -2.50 9.67
N GLN A 201 0.01 -2.51 8.50
CA GLN A 201 -0.64 -2.66 7.20
C GLN A 201 -0.82 -4.12 6.75
N TRP A 202 -0.37 -5.10 7.53
CA TRP A 202 -0.39 -6.50 7.12
C TRP A 202 -1.76 -7.00 6.67
N GLY A 203 -2.81 -6.71 7.43
CA GLY A 203 -4.18 -7.11 7.09
C GLY A 203 -4.66 -6.53 5.76
N ASN A 204 -4.37 -5.25 5.50
CA ASN A 204 -4.73 -4.58 4.25
C ASN A 204 -3.95 -5.18 3.06
N ILE A 205 -2.63 -5.41 3.22
CA ILE A 205 -1.78 -6.02 2.20
C ILE A 205 -2.29 -7.41 1.79
N VAL A 206 -2.56 -8.28 2.78
CA VAL A 206 -3.07 -9.64 2.52
C VAL A 206 -4.44 -9.60 1.84
N SER A 207 -5.29 -8.63 2.18
CA SER A 207 -6.59 -8.44 1.52
C SER A 207 -6.45 -8.11 0.03
N GLY A 208 -5.47 -7.27 -0.32
CA GLY A 208 -5.15 -6.93 -1.72
C GLY A 208 -4.63 -8.13 -2.52
N ILE A 209 -3.76 -8.95 -1.89
CA ILE A 209 -3.23 -10.18 -2.49
C ILE A 209 -4.36 -11.18 -2.75
N ASP A 210 -5.23 -11.39 -1.77
CA ASP A 210 -6.37 -12.30 -1.90
C ASP A 210 -7.37 -11.85 -2.97
N LEU A 211 -7.65 -10.55 -3.05
CA LEU A 211 -8.51 -9.99 -4.08
C LEU A 211 -7.93 -10.23 -5.47
N THR A 212 -6.67 -9.83 -5.69
CA THR A 212 -6.00 -9.96 -6.99
C THR A 212 -5.91 -11.41 -7.45
N ARG A 213 -5.62 -12.35 -6.53
CA ARG A 213 -5.60 -13.77 -6.83
C ARG A 213 -6.99 -14.30 -7.23
N ARG A 214 -8.06 -13.85 -6.55
CA ARG A 214 -9.43 -14.32 -6.82
C ARG A 214 -10.02 -13.75 -8.10
N VAL A 215 -9.68 -12.51 -8.42
CA VAL A 215 -10.25 -11.80 -9.57
C VAL A 215 -9.46 -12.05 -10.85
N ASP A 216 -8.13 -11.92 -10.80
CA ASP A 216 -7.26 -11.98 -11.98
C ASP A 216 -6.37 -13.23 -12.02
N ALA A 217 -6.47 -14.14 -11.04
CA ALA A 217 -5.63 -15.35 -10.92
C ALA A 217 -4.11 -15.05 -10.99
N GLN A 218 -3.70 -13.87 -10.47
CA GLN A 218 -2.30 -13.44 -10.48
C GLN A 218 -1.64 -13.68 -9.13
N GLU A 219 -0.39 -14.15 -9.17
CA GLU A 219 0.45 -14.23 -7.99
C GLU A 219 1.18 -12.89 -7.78
N ILE A 220 1.04 -12.34 -6.59
CA ILE A 220 1.67 -11.10 -6.14
C ILE A 220 2.12 -11.25 -4.70
N PHE A 221 2.99 -10.36 -4.25
CA PHE A 221 3.67 -10.47 -2.97
C PHE A 221 3.32 -9.32 -2.02
N GLY A 222 3.44 -9.60 -0.73
CA GLY A 222 3.37 -8.62 0.34
C GLY A 222 4.55 -8.72 1.27
N LEU A 223 5.06 -7.57 1.72
CA LEU A 223 6.16 -7.48 2.67
C LEU A 223 5.92 -6.32 3.62
N THR A 224 6.11 -6.53 4.91
CA THR A 224 6.06 -5.44 5.90
C THR A 224 7.39 -5.25 6.60
N SER A 225 7.66 -3.99 6.96
CA SER A 225 8.75 -3.63 7.86
C SER A 225 8.25 -3.57 9.31
N PRO A 226 9.15 -3.66 10.31
CA PRO A 226 8.84 -3.21 11.67
C PRO A 226 8.38 -1.74 11.66
N LEU A 227 7.62 -1.34 12.69
CA LEU A 227 7.24 0.05 12.96
C LEU A 227 8.32 0.78 13.72
#